data_836c139f090c15e64a4a5f5944484d40
#
_entry.id   836c139f090c15e64a4a5f5944484d40
#
_cell.length_a   1.000
_cell.length_b   1.000
_cell.length_c   1.000
_cell.angle_alpha   90.00
_cell.angle_beta   90.00
_cell.angle_gamma   90.00
#
_symmetry.space_group_name_H-M   'P 1'
#
loop_
_entity.id
_entity.type
_entity.pdbx_description
1 polymer ?
#
loop_
_entity_poly.entity_id
_entity_poly.type
_entity_poly.pdbx_seq_one_letter_code
_entity_poly.pdbx_strand_id
1 'polypeptide(L)'
;MDQTISLFQNLSNRLRYIECCLSHKRFVTRADLIEKFNLSEASATRAIKEYIDLSDQKNAQFNKETKANEITHAFKPLFTISEEEALYWLQLESVPELNQLLVYGLPKINLPEQAALAPIIHGIIHKKCVKITYLSLKSGMSKERIVAPHALFNDGLRLYIRLFDRNYSKFIDMSPARIMNAECLNESVQPHESPTNDIFWNEEIELLLMPHPKLNPNQAAVIEYEYQMVRGKRKISVKKSTANYFLRVWNVDCSESGMLNPQSYHLWLENRHDILSHLNPMAPGFQSIPSTNPTP
;
A
#
# COMPACT_ATOMS: atom_id res chain seq x y z
N MET A 1 6.68 30.29 -7.01
CA MET A 1 6.03 29.53 -5.90
C MET A 1 6.36 28.04 -5.96
N ASP A 2 6.38 27.41 -7.12
CA ASP A 2 6.71 25.98 -7.27
C ASP A 2 8.16 25.59 -6.92
N GLN A 3 9.16 26.38 -7.27
CA GLN A 3 10.57 26.07 -6.98
C GLN A 3 10.88 26.09 -5.46
N THR A 4 10.26 26.96 -4.72
CA THR A 4 10.47 27.08 -3.27
C THR A 4 9.85 25.88 -2.54
N ILE A 5 8.64 25.45 -2.94
CA ILE A 5 7.97 24.27 -2.38
C ILE A 5 8.76 22.98 -2.66
N SER A 6 9.29 22.83 -3.87
CA SER A 6 10.13 21.70 -4.24
C SER A 6 11.44 21.64 -3.45
N LEU A 7 12.06 22.80 -3.18
CA LEU A 7 13.27 22.89 -2.34
C LEU A 7 13.01 22.49 -0.89
N PHE A 8 11.89 22.94 -0.29
CA PHE A 8 11.50 22.56 1.07
C PHE A 8 11.16 21.07 1.18
N GLN A 9 10.46 20.50 0.20
CA GLN A 9 10.17 19.06 0.17
C GLN A 9 11.44 18.21 0.02
N ASN A 10 12.36 18.60 -0.84
CA ASN A 10 13.64 17.91 -1.02
C ASN A 10 14.51 17.98 0.25
N LEU A 11 14.52 19.10 0.94
CA LEU A 11 15.21 19.25 2.21
C LEU A 11 14.58 18.37 3.30
N SER A 12 13.27 18.42 3.43
CA SER A 12 12.53 17.57 4.38
C SER A 12 12.81 16.09 4.16
N ASN A 13 12.83 15.60 2.92
CA ASN A 13 13.13 14.21 2.62
C ASN A 13 14.56 13.81 3.02
N ARG A 14 15.54 14.69 2.83
CA ARG A 14 16.93 14.43 3.27
C ARG A 14 17.04 14.32 4.77
N LEU A 15 16.38 15.22 5.51
CA LEU A 15 16.39 15.21 6.97
C LEU A 15 15.67 13.96 7.53
N ARG A 16 14.55 13.57 6.95
CA ARG A 16 13.84 12.32 7.29
C ARG A 16 14.69 11.09 7.03
N TYR A 17 15.40 11.05 5.90
CA TYR A 17 16.31 9.96 5.57
C TYR A 17 17.50 9.87 6.56
N ILE A 18 18.10 11.01 6.95
CA ILE A 18 19.15 11.06 7.98
C ILE A 18 18.62 10.46 9.29
N GLU A 19 17.42 10.84 9.71
CA GLU A 19 16.80 10.30 10.91
C GLU A 19 16.52 8.80 10.79
N CYS A 20 16.05 8.34 9.63
CA CYS A 20 15.85 6.93 9.34
C CYS A 20 17.16 6.14 9.47
N CYS A 21 18.26 6.63 8.89
CA CYS A 21 19.58 6.02 9.04
C CYS A 21 20.03 5.97 10.51
N LEU A 22 19.88 7.06 11.24
CA LEU A 22 20.28 7.12 12.65
C LEU A 22 19.46 6.17 13.51
N SER A 23 18.15 6.13 13.35
CA SER A 23 17.26 5.30 14.16
C SER A 23 17.43 3.79 13.89
N HIS A 24 17.68 3.39 12.63
CA HIS A 24 17.72 1.98 12.22
C HIS A 24 19.14 1.44 11.99
N LYS A 25 19.99 2.17 11.26
CA LYS A 25 21.40 1.79 11.03
C LYS A 25 22.33 2.20 12.19
N ARG A 26 21.89 3.11 13.05
CA ARG A 26 22.62 3.72 14.17
C ARG A 26 23.68 4.73 13.74
N PHE A 27 23.86 4.96 12.45
CA PHE A 27 24.78 5.95 11.90
C PHE A 27 24.31 6.45 10.54
N VAL A 28 24.87 7.59 10.11
CA VAL A 28 24.71 8.14 8.76
C VAL A 28 26.04 8.70 8.26
N THR A 29 26.35 8.48 6.98
CA THR A 29 27.55 9.00 6.31
C THR A 29 27.19 9.99 5.21
N ARG A 30 28.18 10.74 4.71
CA ARG A 30 27.98 11.57 3.51
C ARG A 30 27.70 10.72 2.28
N ALA A 31 28.32 9.53 2.18
CA ALA A 31 28.10 8.60 1.09
C ALA A 31 26.64 8.19 0.98
N ASP A 32 25.96 7.90 2.09
CA ASP A 32 24.54 7.56 2.12
C ASP A 32 23.67 8.64 1.43
N LEU A 33 23.96 9.92 1.69
CA LEU A 33 23.19 11.02 1.10
C LEU A 33 23.58 11.31 -0.37
N ILE A 34 24.86 11.21 -0.69
CA ILE A 34 25.36 11.41 -2.06
C ILE A 34 24.69 10.40 -2.97
N GLU A 35 24.70 9.14 -2.59
CA GLU A 35 24.10 8.06 -3.35
C GLU A 35 22.58 8.19 -3.44
N LYS A 36 21.91 8.35 -2.30
CA LYS A 36 20.46 8.38 -2.24
C LYS A 36 19.82 9.55 -3.02
N PHE A 37 20.43 10.72 -2.95
CA PHE A 37 19.88 11.96 -3.49
C PHE A 37 20.70 12.57 -4.61
N ASN A 38 21.73 11.88 -5.10
CA ASN A 38 22.67 12.38 -6.11
C ASN A 38 23.23 13.76 -5.74
N LEU A 39 23.76 13.91 -4.51
CA LEU A 39 24.25 15.17 -3.97
C LEU A 39 25.75 15.34 -4.21
N SER A 40 26.20 16.60 -4.20
CA SER A 40 27.63 16.90 -3.99
C SER A 40 28.03 16.67 -2.52
N GLU A 41 29.31 16.38 -2.26
CA GLU A 41 29.84 16.24 -0.88
C GLU A 41 29.49 17.43 0.01
N ALA A 42 29.60 18.66 -0.52
CA ALA A 42 29.28 19.87 0.22
C ALA A 42 27.78 19.91 0.61
N SER A 43 26.87 19.47 -0.28
CA SER A 43 25.44 19.43 -0.03
C SER A 43 25.06 18.34 0.98
N ALA A 44 25.70 17.18 0.90
CA ALA A 44 25.52 16.10 1.88
C ALA A 44 25.98 16.54 3.28
N THR A 45 27.17 17.15 3.39
CA THR A 45 27.69 17.68 4.65
C THR A 45 26.75 18.73 5.26
N ARG A 46 26.20 19.63 4.42
CA ARG A 46 25.27 20.66 4.86
C ARG A 46 23.98 20.05 5.41
N ALA A 47 23.42 19.05 4.72
CA ALA A 47 22.18 18.38 5.17
C ALA A 47 22.37 17.67 6.52
N ILE A 48 23.49 16.97 6.71
CA ILE A 48 23.80 16.32 8.00
C ILE A 48 23.95 17.36 9.10
N LYS A 49 24.71 18.46 8.84
CA LYS A 49 24.86 19.54 9.80
C LYS A 49 23.53 20.16 10.19
N GLU A 50 22.66 20.45 9.22
CA GLU A 50 21.33 21.00 9.44
C GLU A 50 20.48 20.09 10.32
N TYR A 51 20.49 18.77 10.09
CA TYR A 51 19.79 17.82 10.96
C TYR A 51 20.32 17.86 12.40
N ILE A 52 21.64 17.89 12.56
CA ILE A 52 22.28 17.96 13.87
C ILE A 52 21.92 19.25 14.60
N ASP A 53 21.95 20.38 13.89
CA ASP A 53 21.58 21.69 14.46
C ASP A 53 20.09 21.72 14.87
N LEU A 54 19.19 21.17 14.07
CA LEU A 54 17.77 21.04 14.39
C LEU A 54 17.48 20.18 15.63
N SER A 55 18.35 19.23 15.93
CA SER A 55 18.27 18.37 17.13
C SER A 55 19.00 18.93 18.34
N ASP A 56 19.37 20.22 18.35
CA ASP A 56 20.22 20.85 19.38
C ASP A 56 21.52 20.06 19.61
N GLN A 57 22.10 19.47 18.56
CA GLN A 57 23.31 18.63 18.57
C GLN A 57 23.21 17.37 19.46
N LYS A 58 21.98 16.91 19.72
CA LYS A 58 21.74 15.77 20.62
C LYS A 58 21.59 14.45 19.91
N ASN A 59 21.14 14.44 18.65
CA ASN A 59 20.77 13.20 17.97
C ASN A 59 21.95 12.44 17.36
N ALA A 60 23.00 13.13 16.94
CA ALA A 60 24.16 12.47 16.33
C ALA A 60 25.47 13.16 16.69
N GLN A 61 26.55 12.39 16.74
CA GLN A 61 27.92 12.85 16.97
C GLN A 61 28.85 12.25 15.94
N PHE A 62 29.76 13.07 15.39
CA PHE A 62 30.75 12.59 14.43
C PHE A 62 31.83 11.76 15.10
N ASN A 63 31.99 10.51 14.66
CA ASN A 63 33.03 9.62 15.04
C ASN A 63 34.18 9.69 14.01
N LYS A 64 35.41 10.04 14.46
CA LYS A 64 36.58 10.21 13.58
C LYS A 64 37.12 8.87 13.08
N GLU A 65 36.94 7.79 13.84
CA GLU A 65 37.43 6.46 13.48
C GLU A 65 36.59 5.84 12.38
N THR A 66 35.25 5.87 12.53
CA THR A 66 34.30 5.32 11.56
C THR A 66 33.99 6.30 10.44
N LYS A 67 34.36 7.57 10.55
CA LYS A 67 34.00 8.69 9.64
C LYS A 67 32.52 8.85 9.41
N ALA A 68 31.69 8.44 10.36
CA ALA A 68 30.25 8.48 10.35
C ALA A 68 29.71 9.41 11.45
N ASN A 69 28.50 9.90 11.27
CA ASN A 69 27.75 10.52 12.35
C ASN A 69 26.91 9.43 13.03
N GLU A 70 27.28 9.08 14.24
CA GLU A 70 26.66 8.01 15.02
C GLU A 70 25.57 8.55 15.94
N ILE A 71 24.54 7.77 16.15
CA ILE A 71 23.43 8.10 17.04
C ILE A 71 23.92 8.24 18.48
N THR A 72 23.38 9.21 19.20
CA THR A 72 23.70 9.41 20.63
C THR A 72 22.67 8.74 21.54
N HIS A 73 22.99 8.59 22.82
CA HIS A 73 22.05 8.14 23.84
C HIS A 73 20.90 9.14 24.10
N ALA A 74 21.08 10.39 23.72
CA ALA A 74 20.08 11.45 23.88
C ALA A 74 19.16 11.59 22.67
N PHE A 75 19.25 10.67 21.70
CA PHE A 75 18.44 10.70 20.46
C PHE A 75 16.95 10.82 20.76
N LYS A 76 16.32 11.77 20.10
CA LYS A 76 14.86 11.94 20.07
C LYS A 76 14.43 12.21 18.64
N PRO A 77 13.48 11.43 18.09
CA PRO A 77 12.98 11.65 16.73
C PRO A 77 12.47 13.09 16.55
N LEU A 78 12.87 13.72 15.45
CA LEU A 78 12.32 15.01 14.99
C LEU A 78 11.10 14.80 14.09
N PHE A 79 11.01 13.63 13.47
CA PHE A 79 9.96 13.28 12.54
C PHE A 79 9.22 12.04 12.99
N THR A 80 7.94 11.95 12.66
CA THR A 80 7.21 10.69 12.74
C THR A 80 7.48 9.91 11.46
N ILE A 81 8.24 8.82 11.55
CA ILE A 81 8.58 7.91 10.45
C ILE A 81 8.00 6.55 10.82
N SER A 82 7.13 5.99 9.96
CA SER A 82 6.64 4.63 10.17
C SER A 82 7.72 3.60 9.84
N GLU A 83 7.64 2.42 10.45
CA GLU A 83 8.57 1.32 10.14
C GLU A 83 8.54 0.95 8.66
N GLU A 84 7.37 1.03 8.02
CA GLU A 84 7.19 0.78 6.59
C GLU A 84 7.93 1.81 5.74
N GLU A 85 7.83 3.10 6.11
CA GLU A 85 8.57 4.19 5.46
C GLU A 85 10.08 4.00 5.63
N ALA A 86 10.52 3.66 6.83
CA ALA A 86 11.93 3.44 7.13
C ALA A 86 12.51 2.28 6.31
N LEU A 87 11.80 1.14 6.25
CA LEU A 87 12.19 0.00 5.44
C LEU A 87 12.22 0.34 3.95
N TYR A 88 11.26 1.12 3.45
CA TYR A 88 11.25 1.59 2.07
C TYR A 88 12.50 2.43 1.75
N TRP A 89 12.86 3.37 2.63
CA TRP A 89 14.07 4.18 2.46
C TRP A 89 15.35 3.34 2.46
N LEU A 90 15.45 2.35 3.33
CA LEU A 90 16.61 1.47 3.47
C LEU A 90 16.71 0.40 2.37
N GLN A 91 15.59 -0.05 1.80
CA GLN A 91 15.55 -1.03 0.71
C GLN A 91 16.09 -0.51 -0.63
N LEU A 92 16.01 0.80 -0.86
CA LEU A 92 16.48 1.40 -2.11
C LEU A 92 18.00 1.54 -2.20
N GLU A 93 18.73 1.12 -1.16
CA GLU A 93 20.17 1.19 -1.12
C GLU A 93 20.80 -0.07 -1.71
N SER A 94 21.15 0.01 -2.98
CA SER A 94 21.81 -1.06 -3.72
C SER A 94 23.33 -0.91 -3.76
N VAL A 95 23.98 -0.56 -2.65
CA VAL A 95 25.45 -0.53 -2.61
C VAL A 95 25.98 -1.79 -1.96
N PRO A 96 26.68 -2.65 -2.71
CA PRO A 96 27.15 -3.95 -2.21
C PRO A 96 28.08 -3.87 -1.01
N GLU A 97 28.78 -2.74 -0.84
CA GLU A 97 29.86 -2.59 0.16
C GLU A 97 29.39 -1.99 1.50
N LEU A 98 28.21 -1.37 1.56
CA LEU A 98 27.64 -0.76 2.77
C LEU A 98 26.40 -1.49 3.29
N ASN A 99 25.87 -2.45 2.54
CA ASN A 99 24.64 -3.17 2.87
C ASN A 99 24.89 -4.32 3.83
N GLN A 100 24.88 -4.03 5.12
CA GLN A 100 24.74 -5.06 6.16
C GLN A 100 23.28 -5.51 6.34
N LEU A 101 22.31 -4.76 5.79
CA LEU A 101 20.89 -5.09 5.85
C LEU A 101 20.41 -5.56 4.48
N LEU A 102 20.33 -6.88 4.29
CA LEU A 102 19.73 -7.49 3.11
C LEU A 102 18.20 -7.54 3.27
N VAL A 103 17.49 -6.58 2.71
CA VAL A 103 16.05 -6.64 2.60
C VAL A 103 15.67 -7.11 1.20
N TYR A 104 15.34 -8.40 1.08
CA TYR A 104 14.91 -8.99 -0.19
C TYR A 104 13.41 -8.82 -0.37
N GLY A 105 13.00 -8.00 -1.35
CA GLY A 105 11.62 -7.90 -1.78
C GLY A 105 11.28 -8.96 -2.82
N LEU A 106 10.15 -9.64 -2.66
CA LEU A 106 9.68 -10.58 -3.66
C LEU A 106 9.43 -9.89 -5.01
N PRO A 107 9.79 -10.52 -6.14
CA PRO A 107 9.60 -9.91 -7.45
C PRO A 107 8.12 -9.69 -7.76
N LYS A 108 7.80 -8.53 -8.31
CA LYS A 108 6.45 -8.21 -8.81
C LYS A 108 6.33 -8.70 -10.24
N ILE A 109 5.45 -9.67 -10.47
CA ILE A 109 5.26 -10.31 -11.80
C ILE A 109 4.14 -9.67 -12.63
N ASN A 110 3.50 -8.64 -12.13
CA ASN A 110 2.34 -8.01 -12.77
C ASN A 110 2.51 -6.48 -12.72
N LEU A 111 3.40 -5.96 -13.57
CA LEU A 111 3.62 -4.52 -13.73
C LEU A 111 2.86 -4.03 -14.96
N PRO A 112 2.05 -2.97 -14.83
CA PRO A 112 1.41 -2.34 -15.97
C PRO A 112 2.46 -1.58 -16.80
N GLU A 113 2.27 -1.54 -18.11
CA GLU A 113 3.07 -0.70 -18.99
C GLU A 113 2.73 0.79 -18.80
N GLN A 114 3.73 1.65 -18.98
CA GLN A 114 3.54 3.11 -18.89
C GLN A 114 2.48 3.60 -19.89
N ALA A 115 2.47 3.08 -21.09
CA ALA A 115 1.51 3.44 -22.13
C ALA A 115 0.05 3.16 -21.73
N ALA A 116 -0.18 2.15 -20.89
CA ALA A 116 -1.49 1.84 -20.35
C ALA A 116 -1.84 2.72 -19.13
N LEU A 117 -0.86 3.03 -18.29
CA LEU A 117 -1.10 3.70 -17.00
C LEU A 117 -1.17 5.22 -17.12
N ALA A 118 -0.35 5.85 -17.98
CA ALA A 118 -0.27 7.30 -18.11
C ALA A 118 -1.61 7.95 -18.53
N PRO A 119 -2.37 7.44 -19.52
CA PRO A 119 -3.68 7.98 -19.86
C PRO A 119 -4.70 7.85 -18.71
N ILE A 120 -4.62 6.78 -17.91
CA ILE A 120 -5.47 6.57 -16.74
C ILE A 120 -5.18 7.62 -15.67
N ILE A 121 -3.91 7.83 -15.33
CA ILE A 121 -3.49 8.84 -14.35
C ILE A 121 -3.92 10.25 -14.81
N HIS A 122 -3.71 10.55 -16.10
CA HIS A 122 -4.15 11.82 -16.67
C HIS A 122 -5.69 11.98 -16.55
N GLY A 123 -6.46 10.92 -16.84
CA GLY A 123 -7.91 10.91 -16.69
C GLY A 123 -8.36 11.18 -15.25
N ILE A 124 -7.67 10.59 -14.25
CA ILE A 124 -7.95 10.83 -12.83
C ILE A 124 -7.70 12.30 -12.46
N ILE A 125 -6.51 12.83 -12.81
CA ILE A 125 -6.09 14.20 -12.45
C ILE A 125 -7.01 15.24 -13.07
N HIS A 126 -7.36 15.08 -14.36
CA HIS A 126 -8.14 16.05 -15.12
C HIS A 126 -9.63 15.75 -15.19
N LYS A 127 -10.10 14.72 -14.46
CA LYS A 127 -11.51 14.28 -14.45
C LYS A 127 -12.05 14.03 -15.86
N LYS A 128 -11.27 13.28 -16.66
CA LYS A 128 -11.58 12.92 -18.04
C LYS A 128 -11.86 11.45 -18.18
N CYS A 129 -12.73 11.11 -19.15
CA CYS A 129 -12.96 9.73 -19.54
C CYS A 129 -11.75 9.19 -20.31
N VAL A 130 -11.55 7.88 -20.21
CA VAL A 130 -10.51 7.16 -20.91
C VAL A 130 -11.11 6.03 -21.73
N LYS A 131 -10.75 5.95 -22.99
CA LYS A 131 -11.04 4.79 -23.84
C LYS A 131 -9.95 3.76 -23.64
N ILE A 132 -10.34 2.53 -23.31
CA ILE A 132 -9.40 1.42 -23.10
C ILE A 132 -9.77 0.21 -23.93
N THR A 133 -8.77 -0.56 -24.35
CA THR A 133 -8.96 -1.93 -24.82
C THR A 133 -8.54 -2.87 -23.69
N TYR A 134 -9.50 -3.56 -23.09
CA TYR A 134 -9.31 -4.37 -21.87
C TYR A 134 -9.49 -5.85 -22.12
N LEU A 135 -8.49 -6.65 -21.73
CA LEU A 135 -8.52 -8.11 -21.79
C LEU A 135 -9.28 -8.67 -20.57
N SER A 136 -10.48 -9.17 -20.80
CA SER A 136 -11.35 -9.70 -19.74
C SER A 136 -11.00 -11.13 -19.39
N LEU A 137 -10.71 -11.41 -18.11
CA LEU A 137 -10.51 -12.76 -17.62
C LEU A 137 -11.77 -13.62 -17.75
N LYS A 138 -12.96 -13.02 -17.60
CA LYS A 138 -14.24 -13.74 -17.64
C LYS A 138 -14.59 -14.28 -19.04
N SER A 139 -14.29 -13.50 -20.09
CA SER A 139 -14.62 -13.88 -21.48
C SER A 139 -13.43 -14.37 -22.28
N GLY A 140 -12.20 -14.19 -21.79
CA GLY A 140 -10.97 -14.44 -22.57
C GLY A 140 -10.77 -13.49 -23.76
N MET A 141 -11.62 -12.46 -23.92
CA MET A 141 -11.62 -11.57 -25.07
C MET A 141 -11.32 -10.13 -24.68
N SER A 142 -10.66 -9.41 -25.59
CA SER A 142 -10.48 -7.96 -25.46
C SER A 142 -11.76 -7.24 -25.91
N LYS A 143 -12.09 -6.14 -25.20
CA LYS A 143 -13.22 -5.25 -25.56
C LYS A 143 -12.81 -3.81 -25.34
N GLU A 144 -13.27 -2.94 -26.24
CA GLU A 144 -13.20 -1.51 -26.03
C GLU A 144 -14.21 -1.08 -24.96
N ARG A 145 -13.79 -0.15 -24.11
CA ARG A 145 -14.61 0.43 -23.04
C ARG A 145 -14.31 1.91 -22.90
N ILE A 146 -15.31 2.67 -22.54
CA ILE A 146 -15.14 4.04 -22.05
C ILE A 146 -15.32 3.99 -20.54
N VAL A 147 -14.32 4.47 -19.82
CA VAL A 147 -14.27 4.42 -18.36
C VAL A 147 -13.99 5.80 -17.78
N ALA A 148 -14.51 6.08 -16.60
CA ALA A 148 -14.19 7.27 -15.81
C ALA A 148 -13.36 6.83 -14.59
N PRO A 149 -12.02 6.84 -14.69
CA PRO A 149 -11.15 6.44 -13.59
C PRO A 149 -11.09 7.52 -12.51
N HIS A 150 -11.06 7.12 -11.23
CA HIS A 150 -10.99 8.10 -10.16
C HIS A 150 -9.99 7.79 -9.05
N ALA A 151 -9.51 6.57 -8.93
CA ALA A 151 -8.49 6.21 -7.93
C ALA A 151 -7.61 5.05 -8.39
N LEU A 152 -6.44 4.99 -7.78
CA LEU A 152 -5.54 3.83 -7.84
C LEU A 152 -5.40 3.26 -6.42
N PHE A 153 -5.33 1.94 -6.29
CA PHE A 153 -4.98 1.29 -5.05
C PHE A 153 -4.12 0.06 -5.29
N ASN A 154 -3.35 -0.33 -4.28
CA ASN A 154 -2.48 -1.49 -4.32
C ASN A 154 -2.86 -2.43 -3.17
N ASP A 155 -3.02 -3.73 -3.46
CA ASP A 155 -3.29 -4.76 -2.46
C ASP A 155 -2.02 -5.39 -1.88
N GLY A 156 -0.84 -4.82 -2.18
CA GLY A 156 0.46 -5.39 -1.84
C GLY A 156 1.05 -6.26 -2.96
N LEU A 157 0.21 -6.93 -3.75
CA LEU A 157 0.61 -7.80 -4.86
C LEU A 157 0.41 -7.13 -6.22
N ARG A 158 -0.64 -6.33 -6.38
CA ARG A 158 -1.09 -5.77 -7.66
C ARG A 158 -1.63 -4.37 -7.50
N LEU A 159 -1.41 -3.58 -8.56
CA LEU A 159 -2.08 -2.30 -8.74
C LEU A 159 -3.47 -2.52 -9.35
N TYR A 160 -4.43 -1.72 -8.90
CA TYR A 160 -5.81 -1.68 -9.41
C TYR A 160 -6.22 -0.23 -9.69
N ILE A 161 -7.14 -0.08 -10.62
CA ILE A 161 -7.81 1.17 -10.95
C ILE A 161 -9.25 1.05 -10.46
N ARG A 162 -9.71 1.97 -9.62
CA ARG A 162 -11.12 2.15 -9.32
C ARG A 162 -11.71 3.13 -10.32
N LEU A 163 -12.79 2.73 -11.01
CA LEU A 163 -13.36 3.47 -12.10
C LEU A 163 -14.87 3.17 -12.28
N PHE A 164 -15.57 4.08 -12.92
CA PHE A 164 -16.90 3.80 -13.46
C PHE A 164 -16.78 3.24 -14.88
N ASP A 165 -17.37 2.08 -15.13
CA ASP A 165 -17.40 1.43 -16.44
C ASP A 165 -18.77 1.69 -17.09
N ARG A 166 -18.79 2.44 -18.19
CA ARG A 166 -20.01 2.80 -18.92
C ARG A 166 -20.71 1.59 -19.54
N ASN A 167 -19.97 0.56 -19.91
CA ASN A 167 -20.55 -0.66 -20.48
C ASN A 167 -21.39 -1.43 -19.46
N TYR A 168 -21.07 -1.30 -18.18
CA TYR A 168 -21.79 -1.95 -17.09
C TYR A 168 -22.58 -0.97 -16.21
N SER A 169 -22.45 0.33 -16.46
CA SER A 169 -23.08 1.41 -15.67
C SER A 169 -22.84 1.28 -14.17
N LYS A 170 -21.60 0.95 -13.76
CA LYS A 170 -21.21 0.76 -12.35
C LYS A 170 -19.75 0.98 -12.08
N PHE A 171 -19.44 1.26 -10.81
CA PHE A 171 -18.07 1.30 -10.32
C PHE A 171 -17.50 -0.11 -10.16
N ILE A 172 -16.31 -0.32 -10.71
CA ILE A 172 -15.59 -1.59 -10.65
C ILE A 172 -14.10 -1.36 -10.48
N ASP A 173 -13.38 -2.45 -10.15
CA ASP A 173 -11.93 -2.48 -10.11
C ASP A 173 -11.38 -3.17 -11.34
N MET A 174 -10.37 -2.58 -11.94
CA MET A 174 -9.64 -3.16 -13.08
C MET A 174 -8.15 -3.23 -12.81
N SER A 175 -7.52 -4.31 -13.28
CA SER A 175 -6.05 -4.42 -13.28
C SER A 175 -5.49 -3.68 -14.50
N PRO A 176 -4.62 -2.66 -14.32
CA PRO A 176 -4.01 -1.96 -15.44
C PRO A 176 -3.11 -2.85 -16.30
N ALA A 177 -2.57 -3.94 -15.77
CA ALA A 177 -1.79 -4.92 -16.52
C ALA A 177 -2.59 -5.73 -17.55
N ARG A 178 -3.92 -5.53 -17.62
CA ARG A 178 -4.80 -6.11 -18.64
C ARG A 178 -5.28 -5.08 -19.65
N ILE A 179 -4.81 -3.86 -19.58
CA ILE A 179 -5.09 -2.82 -20.56
C ILE A 179 -4.08 -2.96 -21.69
N MET A 180 -4.58 -3.27 -22.88
CA MET A 180 -3.76 -3.41 -24.10
C MET A 180 -3.50 -2.06 -24.77
N ASN A 181 -4.48 -1.14 -24.66
CA ASN A 181 -4.38 0.22 -25.17
C ASN A 181 -5.23 1.15 -24.30
N ALA A 182 -4.78 2.41 -24.13
CA ALA A 182 -5.49 3.45 -23.41
C ALA A 182 -5.30 4.81 -24.08
N GLU A 183 -6.39 5.57 -24.14
CA GLU A 183 -6.42 6.92 -24.69
C GLU A 183 -7.29 7.81 -23.79
N CYS A 184 -6.72 8.94 -23.31
CA CYS A 184 -7.50 9.92 -22.56
C CYS A 184 -8.34 10.75 -23.53
N LEU A 185 -9.65 10.77 -23.31
CA LEU A 185 -10.59 11.52 -24.16
C LEU A 185 -10.72 12.97 -23.68
N ASN A 186 -11.15 13.86 -24.59
CA ASN A 186 -11.54 15.22 -24.22
C ASN A 186 -12.87 15.30 -23.46
N GLU A 187 -13.53 14.16 -23.30
CA GLU A 187 -14.81 14.05 -22.64
C GLU A 187 -14.66 14.09 -21.10
N SER A 188 -15.42 14.93 -20.43
CA SER A 188 -15.42 15.04 -18.99
C SER A 188 -16.28 13.95 -18.34
N VAL A 189 -15.87 13.54 -17.14
CA VAL A 189 -16.62 12.61 -16.28
C VAL A 189 -17.99 13.21 -15.96
N GLN A 190 -19.06 12.42 -16.13
CA GLN A 190 -20.43 12.84 -15.84
C GLN A 190 -20.69 12.83 -14.32
N PRO A 191 -21.69 13.59 -13.82
CA PRO A 191 -21.98 13.66 -12.38
C PRO A 191 -22.18 12.29 -11.73
N HIS A 192 -22.90 11.36 -12.37
CA HIS A 192 -23.16 10.02 -11.84
C HIS A 192 -21.93 9.09 -11.85
N GLU A 193 -20.90 9.41 -12.63
CA GLU A 193 -19.62 8.71 -12.71
C GLU A 193 -18.60 9.25 -11.71
N SER A 194 -18.96 10.34 -11.00
CA SER A 194 -18.08 11.03 -10.05
C SER A 194 -17.73 10.13 -8.86
N PRO A 195 -16.49 10.25 -8.32
CA PRO A 195 -16.07 9.52 -7.11
C PRO A 195 -17.03 9.66 -5.93
N THR A 196 -17.74 10.80 -5.82
CA THR A 196 -18.72 11.05 -4.75
C THR A 196 -19.92 10.10 -4.79
N ASN A 197 -20.21 9.50 -5.95
CA ASN A 197 -21.27 8.52 -6.12
C ASN A 197 -20.81 7.06 -5.99
N ASP A 198 -19.53 6.84 -5.75
CA ASP A 198 -18.98 5.51 -5.48
C ASP A 198 -19.12 5.15 -4.00
N ILE A 199 -20.30 4.67 -3.62
CA ILE A 199 -20.64 4.28 -2.25
C ILE A 199 -19.61 3.29 -1.69
N PHE A 200 -19.21 2.28 -2.47
CA PHE A 200 -18.24 1.27 -2.03
C PHE A 200 -16.84 1.80 -1.79
N TRP A 201 -16.47 2.89 -2.44
CA TRP A 201 -15.20 3.57 -2.23
C TRP A 201 -15.24 4.56 -1.06
N ASN A 202 -16.38 5.21 -0.86
CA ASN A 202 -16.54 6.26 0.14
C ASN A 202 -16.91 5.73 1.53
N GLU A 203 -17.55 4.56 1.60
CA GLU A 203 -17.93 3.95 2.86
C GLU A 203 -16.91 2.89 3.31
N GLU A 204 -16.74 2.81 4.61
CA GLU A 204 -15.91 1.81 5.27
C GLU A 204 -16.75 0.74 5.97
N ILE A 205 -16.16 -0.43 6.12
CA ILE A 205 -16.69 -1.51 6.97
C ILE A 205 -15.63 -1.93 7.97
N GLU A 206 -16.10 -2.34 9.14
CA GLU A 206 -15.25 -2.90 10.18
C GLU A 206 -15.12 -4.41 9.98
N LEU A 207 -13.88 -4.88 9.88
CA LEU A 207 -13.53 -6.29 9.90
C LEU A 207 -13.07 -6.66 11.30
N LEU A 208 -13.66 -7.68 11.88
CA LEU A 208 -13.31 -8.18 13.20
C LEU A 208 -12.55 -9.50 13.06
N LEU A 209 -11.23 -9.44 13.25
CA LEU A 209 -10.34 -10.58 13.07
C LEU A 209 -10.04 -11.23 14.42
N MET A 210 -10.00 -12.55 14.44
CA MET A 210 -9.61 -13.39 15.57
C MET A 210 -8.56 -14.42 15.15
N PRO A 211 -7.83 -15.05 16.09
CA PRO A 211 -7.09 -16.26 15.79
C PRO A 211 -8.03 -17.33 15.22
N HIS A 212 -7.54 -18.10 14.27
CA HIS A 212 -8.35 -19.15 13.63
C HIS A 212 -8.87 -20.17 14.67
N PRO A 213 -10.16 -20.53 14.66
CA PRO A 213 -10.80 -21.31 15.73
C PRO A 213 -10.26 -22.74 15.91
N LYS A 214 -9.51 -23.27 14.94
CA LYS A 214 -8.85 -24.57 15.03
C LYS A 214 -7.44 -24.52 15.63
N LEU A 215 -6.92 -23.34 15.98
CA LEU A 215 -5.66 -23.19 16.70
C LEU A 215 -5.86 -23.60 18.18
N ASN A 216 -4.85 -24.25 18.76
CA ASN A 216 -4.86 -24.49 20.20
C ASN A 216 -4.59 -23.18 20.99
N PRO A 217 -4.87 -23.12 22.30
CA PRO A 217 -4.73 -21.89 23.08
C PRO A 217 -3.33 -21.23 23.01
N ASN A 218 -2.27 -22.03 22.98
CA ASN A 218 -0.90 -21.51 22.90
C ASN A 218 -0.62 -20.90 21.51
N GLN A 219 -1.09 -21.54 20.45
CA GLN A 219 -0.98 -21.01 19.10
C GLN A 219 -1.81 -19.73 18.93
N ALA A 220 -3.04 -19.72 19.47
CA ALA A 220 -3.88 -18.52 19.44
C ALA A 220 -3.20 -17.33 20.14
N ALA A 221 -2.58 -17.55 21.30
CA ALA A 221 -1.85 -16.51 22.03
C ALA A 221 -0.67 -15.91 21.21
N VAL A 222 0.02 -16.72 20.38
CA VAL A 222 1.05 -16.24 19.47
C VAL A 222 0.45 -15.31 18.40
N ILE A 223 -0.69 -15.69 17.81
CA ILE A 223 -1.39 -14.88 16.82
C ILE A 223 -1.93 -13.59 17.44
N GLU A 224 -2.48 -13.66 18.65
CA GLU A 224 -2.92 -12.45 19.38
C GLU A 224 -1.77 -11.46 19.59
N TYR A 225 -0.59 -11.95 19.95
CA TYR A 225 0.60 -11.11 20.13
C TYR A 225 1.10 -10.54 18.79
N GLU A 226 1.25 -11.37 17.77
CA GLU A 226 1.73 -10.98 16.45
C GLU A 226 0.86 -9.87 15.81
N TYR A 227 -0.46 -10.03 15.90
CA TYR A 227 -1.42 -9.09 15.32
C TYR A 227 -1.89 -8.02 16.32
N GLN A 228 -1.24 -7.90 17.50
CA GLN A 228 -1.56 -6.90 18.53
C GLN A 228 -3.05 -6.88 18.86
N MET A 229 -3.63 -8.05 19.07
CA MET A 229 -5.05 -8.19 19.35
C MET A 229 -5.38 -7.75 20.78
N VAL A 230 -6.51 -7.11 20.95
CA VAL A 230 -7.03 -6.72 22.26
C VAL A 230 -8.18 -7.66 22.62
N ARG A 231 -8.03 -8.41 23.71
CA ARG A 231 -9.01 -9.45 24.14
C ARG A 231 -9.33 -10.46 23.02
N GLY A 232 -8.27 -10.94 22.35
CA GLY A 232 -8.39 -11.93 21.28
C GLY A 232 -8.95 -11.41 19.97
N LYS A 233 -9.07 -10.09 19.78
CA LYS A 233 -9.66 -9.48 18.58
C LYS A 233 -8.85 -8.31 18.04
N ARG A 234 -8.83 -8.19 16.72
CA ARG A 234 -8.28 -7.02 16.00
C ARG A 234 -9.37 -6.42 15.10
N LYS A 235 -9.68 -5.15 15.33
CA LYS A 235 -10.60 -4.37 14.48
C LYS A 235 -9.81 -3.65 13.40
N ILE A 236 -10.25 -3.76 12.16
CA ILE A 236 -9.67 -3.11 11.00
C ILE A 236 -10.80 -2.42 10.23
N SER A 237 -10.69 -1.10 10.03
CA SER A 237 -11.59 -0.38 9.13
C SER A 237 -10.99 -0.36 7.72
N VAL A 238 -11.78 -0.75 6.73
CA VAL A 238 -11.36 -0.76 5.32
C VAL A 238 -12.51 -0.25 4.44
N LYS A 239 -12.16 0.33 3.28
CA LYS A 239 -13.19 0.68 2.30
C LYS A 239 -13.95 -0.57 1.84
N LYS A 240 -15.27 -0.48 1.68
CA LYS A 240 -16.10 -1.60 1.20
C LYS A 240 -15.56 -2.21 -0.09
N SER A 241 -15.07 -1.38 -1.01
CA SER A 241 -14.47 -1.83 -2.28
C SER A 241 -13.20 -2.66 -2.11
N THR A 242 -12.40 -2.41 -1.06
CA THR A 242 -11.09 -3.07 -0.86
C THR A 242 -11.12 -4.22 0.13
N ALA A 243 -12.23 -4.44 0.83
CA ALA A 243 -12.33 -5.45 1.89
C ALA A 243 -11.96 -6.87 1.44
N ASN A 244 -12.47 -7.31 0.29
CA ASN A 244 -12.16 -8.65 -0.22
C ASN A 244 -10.70 -8.82 -0.65
N TYR A 245 -10.04 -7.74 -1.10
CA TYR A 245 -8.60 -7.73 -1.37
C TYR A 245 -7.80 -7.88 -0.09
N PHE A 246 -8.16 -7.10 0.94
CA PHE A 246 -7.55 -7.21 2.27
C PHE A 246 -7.66 -8.64 2.82
N LEU A 247 -8.86 -9.19 2.87
CA LEU A 247 -9.11 -10.54 3.40
C LEU A 247 -8.29 -11.61 2.65
N ARG A 248 -8.18 -11.48 1.33
CA ARG A 248 -7.37 -12.40 0.50
C ARG A 248 -5.88 -12.28 0.79
N VAL A 249 -5.35 -11.07 0.85
CA VAL A 249 -3.91 -10.84 1.01
C VAL A 249 -3.43 -11.26 2.40
N TRP A 250 -4.25 -11.02 3.42
CA TRP A 250 -3.97 -11.42 4.79
C TRP A 250 -4.36 -12.87 5.10
N ASN A 251 -4.77 -13.66 4.09
CA ASN A 251 -5.17 -15.05 4.26
C ASN A 251 -6.17 -15.23 5.41
N VAL A 252 -7.21 -14.39 5.44
CA VAL A 252 -8.27 -14.48 6.45
C VAL A 252 -9.27 -15.54 6.03
N ASP A 253 -9.50 -16.55 6.88
CA ASP A 253 -10.59 -17.50 6.65
C ASP A 253 -11.95 -16.81 6.87
N CYS A 254 -12.72 -16.70 5.81
CA CYS A 254 -14.06 -16.12 5.78
C CYS A 254 -15.17 -17.19 5.74
N SER A 255 -14.83 -18.45 5.99
CA SER A 255 -15.82 -19.51 6.09
C SER A 255 -16.60 -19.42 7.41
N GLU A 256 -17.80 -20.00 7.45
CA GLU A 256 -18.72 -19.87 8.58
C GLU A 256 -18.16 -20.40 9.91
N SER A 257 -17.34 -21.42 9.88
CA SER A 257 -16.84 -22.11 11.07
C SER A 257 -15.34 -22.33 11.07
N GLY A 258 -14.57 -21.48 10.35
CA GLY A 258 -13.12 -21.66 10.23
C GLY A 258 -12.79 -23.00 9.54
N MET A 259 -13.29 -23.21 8.32
CA MET A 259 -13.14 -24.49 7.66
C MET A 259 -11.77 -24.68 7.01
N LEU A 260 -11.08 -23.57 6.69
CA LEU A 260 -9.79 -23.63 6.01
C LEU A 260 -8.69 -24.17 6.93
N ASN A 261 -7.53 -24.46 6.35
CA ASN A 261 -6.40 -25.00 7.11
C ASN A 261 -5.74 -23.91 7.97
N PRO A 262 -5.71 -24.04 9.31
CA PRO A 262 -5.14 -23.04 10.19
C PRO A 262 -3.61 -22.83 10.03
N GLN A 263 -2.90 -23.75 9.38
CA GLN A 263 -1.48 -23.55 9.05
C GLN A 263 -1.24 -22.55 7.92
N SER A 264 -2.26 -22.28 7.10
CA SER A 264 -2.19 -21.29 6.01
C SER A 264 -3.05 -20.06 6.31
N TYR A 265 -4.05 -20.22 7.17
CA TYR A 265 -5.02 -19.19 7.54
C TYR A 265 -5.01 -19.01 9.04
N HIS A 266 -4.12 -18.17 9.53
CA HIS A 266 -3.99 -17.92 10.98
C HIS A 266 -5.11 -17.05 11.54
N LEU A 267 -5.77 -16.28 10.67
CA LEU A 267 -6.84 -15.34 11.00
C LEU A 267 -8.20 -15.86 10.54
N TRP A 268 -9.23 -15.56 11.29
CA TRP A 268 -10.62 -15.84 10.98
C TRP A 268 -11.48 -14.59 11.13
N LEU A 269 -12.45 -14.42 10.22
CA LEU A 269 -13.37 -13.30 10.20
C LEU A 269 -14.57 -13.58 11.09
N GLU A 270 -14.59 -13.00 12.28
CA GLU A 270 -15.65 -13.26 13.28
C GLU A 270 -16.99 -12.64 12.88
N ASN A 271 -16.98 -11.39 12.43
CA ASN A 271 -18.22 -10.68 12.05
C ASN A 271 -18.66 -10.94 10.60
N ARG A 272 -18.36 -12.12 10.07
CA ARG A 272 -18.72 -12.54 8.72
C ARG A 272 -20.20 -12.29 8.39
N HIS A 273 -21.10 -12.60 9.31
CA HIS A 273 -22.54 -12.47 9.10
C HIS A 273 -22.99 -11.02 8.88
N ASP A 274 -22.38 -10.08 9.60
CA ASP A 274 -22.73 -8.65 9.52
C ASP A 274 -22.33 -8.02 8.17
N ILE A 275 -21.27 -8.57 7.55
CA ILE A 275 -20.72 -8.05 6.31
C ILE A 275 -20.90 -8.98 5.10
N LEU A 276 -21.74 -10.00 5.24
CA LEU A 276 -21.93 -11.06 4.24
C LEU A 276 -22.28 -10.50 2.85
N SER A 277 -23.10 -9.44 2.79
CA SER A 277 -23.49 -8.77 1.55
C SER A 277 -22.33 -8.06 0.83
N HIS A 278 -21.21 -7.84 1.51
CA HIS A 278 -20.00 -7.22 0.97
C HIS A 278 -18.91 -8.23 0.61
N LEU A 279 -19.08 -9.50 1.00
CA LEU A 279 -18.15 -10.57 0.64
C LEU A 279 -18.43 -11.09 -0.76
N ASN A 280 -17.38 -11.56 -1.42
CA ASN A 280 -17.46 -12.19 -2.74
C ASN A 280 -16.44 -13.34 -2.84
N PRO A 281 -16.38 -14.12 -3.94
CA PRO A 281 -15.48 -15.26 -4.10
C PRO A 281 -13.97 -14.95 -4.01
N MET A 282 -13.57 -13.68 -3.89
CA MET A 282 -12.17 -13.32 -3.60
C MET A 282 -11.81 -13.54 -2.13
N ALA A 283 -12.79 -13.43 -1.22
CA ALA A 283 -12.57 -13.70 0.20
C ALA A 283 -12.37 -15.21 0.41
N PRO A 284 -11.26 -15.65 1.04
CA PRO A 284 -10.98 -17.07 1.21
C PRO A 284 -12.08 -17.77 2.03
N GLY A 285 -12.52 -18.94 1.56
CA GLY A 285 -13.57 -19.70 2.24
C GLY A 285 -14.99 -19.12 2.11
N PHE A 286 -15.15 -18.01 1.36
CA PHE A 286 -16.49 -17.48 1.09
C PHE A 286 -17.28 -18.46 0.23
N GLN A 287 -18.45 -18.85 0.73
CA GLN A 287 -19.46 -19.58 -0.03
C GLN A 287 -20.69 -18.69 -0.13
N SER A 288 -21.16 -18.44 -1.35
CA SER A 288 -22.44 -17.77 -1.56
C SER A 288 -23.55 -18.63 -0.94
N ILE A 289 -24.46 -18.00 -0.21
CA ILE A 289 -25.70 -18.68 0.19
C ILE A 289 -26.37 -19.15 -1.12
N PRO A 290 -26.72 -20.44 -1.24
CA PRO A 290 -27.48 -20.88 -2.40
C PRO A 290 -28.75 -20.03 -2.45
N SER A 291 -29.00 -19.40 -3.61
CA SER A 291 -30.27 -18.69 -3.82
C SER A 291 -31.39 -19.74 -3.67
N THR A 292 -32.16 -19.64 -2.59
CA THR A 292 -33.38 -20.40 -2.38
C THR A 292 -34.49 -19.82 -3.29
N ASN A 293 -34.28 -19.87 -4.59
CA ASN A 293 -35.37 -19.73 -5.53
C ASN A 293 -35.67 -21.15 -6.03
N PRO A 294 -36.79 -21.74 -5.66
CA PRO A 294 -37.29 -22.91 -6.38
C PRO A 294 -37.55 -22.46 -7.81
N THR A 295 -36.87 -23.08 -8.76
CA THR A 295 -37.18 -22.98 -10.18
C THR A 295 -38.63 -23.46 -10.37
N PRO A 296 -39.47 -22.73 -11.09
CA PRO A 296 -40.86 -23.13 -11.37
C PRO A 296 -40.94 -24.38 -12.25
#